data_f4a3d0e91abe67cd24bc954b74bf701f
#
_entry.id   f4a3d0e91abe67cd24bc954b74bf701f
#
_cell.length_a   1.000
_cell.length_b   1.000
_cell.length_c   1.000
_cell.angle_alpha   90.00
_cell.angle_beta   90.00
_cell.angle_gamma   90.00
#
_symmetry.space_group_name_H-M   'P 1'
#
loop_
_entity.id
_entity.type
_entity.pdbx_description
1 polymer ?
#
loop_
_entity_poly.entity_id
_entity_poly.type
_entity_poly.pdbx_seq_one_letter_code
_entity_poly.pdbx_strand_id
1 'polypeptide(L)'
;KKKRYGLNFDFIILRVKNIEKMKDFYVKLLKMKILKDEKNADKREISLGTETKEIIRLISYGNEEIKGYDETNVYHIAYLLPEREDLGNFLRNCVKEQIKLDGVGDHDVSEAIYLTDPEGNGIEVYADRDYHNWKWENDCVVMGTEQVDVEDLLRISDNMPEFSIPEGTKIGHIHMESSDIENDKNFYVEKLGLNIVSEMPKAYFLSVDGYHHHFGMNQWNG
;
A
#
# COMPACT_ATOMS: atom_id res chain seq x y z
N LYS A 1 18.31 -1.68 15.08
CA LYS A 1 17.01 -1.09 15.48
C LYS A 1 16.40 -0.47 14.25
N LYS A 2 15.14 -0.81 13.91
CA LYS A 2 14.44 -0.17 12.80
C LYS A 2 14.33 1.34 13.06
N LYS A 3 14.59 2.16 12.03
CA LYS A 3 14.42 3.62 12.11
C LYS A 3 12.94 3.95 12.31
N ARG A 4 12.63 4.88 13.20
CA ARG A 4 11.27 5.41 13.36
C ARG A 4 11.16 6.70 12.55
N TYR A 5 10.12 6.79 11.75
CA TYR A 5 9.79 7.96 10.96
C TYR A 5 8.67 8.76 11.64
N GLY A 6 8.67 10.08 11.47
CA GLY A 6 7.73 10.97 12.14
C GLY A 6 6.30 10.87 11.63
N LEU A 7 6.11 10.47 10.35
CA LEU A 7 4.79 10.28 9.77
C LEU A 7 4.43 8.79 9.72
N ASN A 8 3.25 8.46 10.21
CA ASN A 8 2.68 7.12 10.13
C ASN A 8 1.18 7.23 9.84
N PHE A 9 0.65 6.28 9.08
CA PHE A 9 -0.79 6.12 8.90
C PHE A 9 -1.33 5.21 10.00
N ASP A 10 -2.40 5.63 10.65
CA ASP A 10 -3.06 4.77 11.64
C ASP A 10 -3.81 3.65 10.94
N PHE A 11 -4.70 3.99 10.04
CA PHE A 11 -5.44 3.09 9.16
C PHE A 11 -6.03 3.88 7.98
N ILE A 12 -6.52 3.15 6.97
CA ILE A 12 -7.21 3.74 5.82
C ILE A 12 -8.70 3.44 5.91
N ILE A 13 -9.53 4.41 5.53
CA ILE A 13 -10.97 4.22 5.36
C ILE A 13 -11.26 4.16 3.87
N LEU A 14 -11.86 3.04 3.42
CA LEU A 14 -12.39 2.89 2.08
C LEU A 14 -13.92 2.91 2.11
N ARG A 15 -14.50 3.83 1.37
CA ARG A 15 -15.91 3.81 1.04
C ARG A 15 -16.12 2.84 -0.11
N VAL A 16 -16.97 1.82 0.10
CA VAL A 16 -17.11 0.68 -0.81
C VAL A 16 -18.56 0.40 -1.15
N LYS A 17 -18.81 -0.05 -2.39
CA LYS A 17 -20.15 -0.39 -2.87
C LYS A 17 -20.60 -1.75 -2.34
N ASN A 18 -19.76 -2.76 -2.42
CA ASN A 18 -20.07 -4.11 -1.95
C ASN A 18 -19.16 -4.51 -0.79
N ILE A 19 -19.57 -4.12 0.40
CA ILE A 19 -18.74 -4.30 1.61
C ILE A 19 -18.44 -5.78 1.92
N GLU A 20 -19.35 -6.72 1.60
CA GLU A 20 -19.11 -8.16 1.81
C GLU A 20 -18.01 -8.65 0.86
N LYS A 21 -18.13 -8.34 -0.43
CA LYS A 21 -17.13 -8.73 -1.43
C LYS A 21 -15.75 -8.18 -1.11
N MET A 22 -15.69 -6.92 -0.68
CA MET A 22 -14.44 -6.26 -0.28
C MET A 22 -13.85 -6.86 0.99
N LYS A 23 -14.66 -7.10 2.02
CA LYS A 23 -14.25 -7.81 3.24
C LYS A 23 -13.65 -9.17 2.92
N ASP A 24 -14.38 -10.00 2.15
CA ASP A 24 -13.94 -11.36 1.81
C ASP A 24 -12.62 -11.33 1.01
N PHE A 25 -12.46 -10.35 0.13
CA PHE A 25 -11.23 -10.15 -0.62
C PHE A 25 -10.03 -9.86 0.30
N TYR A 26 -10.11 -8.86 1.19
CA TYR A 26 -9.01 -8.50 2.08
C TYR A 26 -8.69 -9.59 3.11
N VAL A 27 -9.72 -10.27 3.63
CA VAL A 27 -9.54 -11.44 4.50
C VAL A 27 -8.83 -12.57 3.76
N LYS A 28 -9.18 -12.84 2.52
CA LYS A 28 -8.51 -13.85 1.69
C LYS A 28 -7.08 -13.43 1.33
N LEU A 29 -6.89 -12.20 0.87
CA LEU A 29 -5.62 -11.66 0.37
C LEU A 29 -4.55 -11.62 1.45
N LEU A 30 -4.82 -10.88 2.52
CA LEU A 30 -3.85 -10.59 3.58
C LEU A 30 -4.09 -11.40 4.86
N LYS A 31 -5.09 -12.31 4.87
CA LYS A 31 -5.50 -13.04 6.08
C LYS A 31 -5.80 -12.12 7.25
N MET A 32 -6.34 -10.93 6.94
CA MET A 32 -6.74 -9.96 7.95
C MET A 32 -7.82 -10.50 8.87
N LYS A 33 -7.78 -10.08 10.12
CA LYS A 33 -8.82 -10.36 11.13
C LYS A 33 -9.94 -9.33 11.02
N ILE A 34 -11.18 -9.79 11.24
CA ILE A 34 -12.31 -8.88 11.42
C ILE A 34 -12.29 -8.44 12.88
N LEU A 35 -11.90 -7.18 13.11
CA LEU A 35 -11.81 -6.61 14.46
C LEU A 35 -13.16 -6.07 14.92
N LYS A 36 -13.95 -5.59 13.97
CA LYS A 36 -15.25 -4.98 14.23
C LYS A 36 -16.13 -5.10 12.99
N ASP A 37 -17.41 -5.36 13.19
CA ASP A 37 -18.46 -5.34 12.15
C ASP A 37 -19.72 -4.73 12.75
N GLU A 38 -20.03 -3.51 12.37
CA GLU A 38 -21.16 -2.74 12.89
C GLU A 38 -22.07 -2.32 11.77
N LYS A 39 -23.38 -2.52 11.99
CA LYS A 39 -24.43 -2.11 11.07
C LYS A 39 -25.49 -1.32 11.82
N ASN A 40 -25.83 -0.16 11.30
CA ASN A 40 -27.00 0.60 11.69
C ASN A 40 -27.94 0.81 10.48
N ALA A 41 -28.98 1.64 10.62
CA ALA A 41 -29.97 1.85 9.56
C ALA A 41 -29.35 2.39 8.26
N ASP A 42 -28.35 3.24 8.37
CA ASP A 42 -27.84 4.04 7.25
C ASP A 42 -26.40 3.66 6.82
N LYS A 43 -25.72 2.85 7.60
CA LYS A 43 -24.29 2.58 7.41
C LYS A 43 -23.87 1.23 7.93
N ARG A 44 -22.94 0.57 7.23
CA ARG A 44 -22.16 -0.54 7.77
C ARG A 44 -20.67 -0.21 7.74
N GLU A 45 -19.96 -0.58 8.79
CA GLU A 45 -18.52 -0.45 8.94
C GLU A 45 -17.92 -1.79 9.34
N ILE A 46 -16.82 -2.15 8.65
CA ILE A 46 -16.04 -3.35 8.99
C ILE A 46 -14.58 -2.94 9.13
N SER A 47 -14.02 -3.14 10.33
CA SER A 47 -12.60 -2.91 10.60
C SER A 47 -11.81 -4.19 10.41
N LEU A 48 -10.77 -4.15 9.61
CA LEU A 48 -9.89 -5.27 9.29
C LEU A 48 -8.44 -4.94 9.66
N GLY A 49 -7.69 -5.92 10.12
CA GLY A 49 -6.30 -5.71 10.49
C GLY A 49 -5.58 -6.95 10.98
N THR A 50 -4.55 -6.73 11.81
CA THR A 50 -3.87 -7.78 12.55
C THR A 50 -4.70 -8.18 13.79
N GLU A 51 -4.18 -9.02 14.69
CA GLU A 51 -4.88 -9.33 15.94
C GLU A 51 -5.07 -8.10 16.85
N THR A 52 -4.15 -7.12 16.75
CA THR A 52 -4.09 -6.00 17.69
C THR A 52 -4.28 -4.62 17.05
N LYS A 53 -4.19 -4.52 15.72
CA LYS A 53 -4.18 -3.22 15.04
C LYS A 53 -5.11 -3.21 13.83
N GLU A 54 -5.99 -2.21 13.78
CA GLU A 54 -6.75 -1.87 12.58
C GLU A 54 -5.82 -1.36 11.48
N ILE A 55 -6.00 -1.82 10.24
CA ILE A 55 -5.23 -1.40 9.07
C ILE A 55 -6.14 -0.75 8.03
N ILE A 56 -7.32 -1.33 7.83
CA ILE A 56 -8.30 -0.79 6.88
C ILE A 56 -9.70 -0.88 7.47
N ARG A 57 -10.49 0.16 7.24
CA ARG A 57 -11.91 0.22 7.56
C ARG A 57 -12.71 0.35 6.29
N LEU A 58 -13.60 -0.58 6.05
CA LEU A 58 -14.55 -0.55 4.96
C LEU A 58 -15.85 0.10 5.45
N ILE A 59 -16.39 1.05 4.67
CA ILE A 59 -17.66 1.73 5.00
C ILE A 59 -18.57 1.68 3.78
N SER A 60 -19.83 1.31 3.99
CA SER A 60 -20.88 1.39 2.96
C SER A 60 -22.15 2.02 3.52
N TYR A 61 -22.73 2.91 2.74
CA TYR A 61 -24.06 3.49 2.98
C TYR A 61 -25.15 2.87 2.09
N GLY A 62 -24.76 1.91 1.23
CA GLY A 62 -25.66 1.17 0.36
C GLY A 62 -26.08 1.91 -0.92
N ASN A 63 -25.52 3.09 -1.17
CA ASN A 63 -25.80 3.92 -2.33
C ASN A 63 -24.54 4.38 -3.09
N GLU A 64 -23.41 3.74 -2.83
CA GLU A 64 -22.17 4.06 -3.51
C GLU A 64 -22.19 3.62 -4.97
N GLU A 65 -21.56 4.45 -5.80
CA GLU A 65 -21.20 4.12 -7.16
C GLU A 65 -19.69 3.86 -7.22
N ILE A 66 -19.26 2.88 -8.02
CA ILE A 66 -17.84 2.69 -8.30
C ILE A 66 -17.42 3.85 -9.19
N LYS A 67 -16.36 4.56 -8.81
CA LYS A 67 -15.82 5.67 -9.59
C LYS A 67 -15.42 5.24 -10.99
N GLY A 68 -15.71 6.09 -11.95
CA GLY A 68 -15.23 5.94 -13.32
C GLY A 68 -13.71 6.17 -13.43
N TYR A 69 -13.13 5.70 -14.51
CA TYR A 69 -11.69 5.90 -14.80
C TYR A 69 -11.28 7.37 -14.97
N ASP A 70 -12.23 8.29 -15.12
CA ASP A 70 -12.01 9.72 -15.39
C ASP A 70 -11.89 10.56 -14.11
N GLU A 71 -12.03 9.96 -12.93
CA GLU A 71 -11.96 10.68 -11.65
C GLU A 71 -10.61 10.44 -10.99
N THR A 72 -9.96 11.51 -10.54
CA THR A 72 -8.74 11.43 -9.70
C THR A 72 -9.02 10.58 -8.47
N ASN A 73 -8.16 9.60 -8.23
CA ASN A 73 -8.41 8.57 -7.25
C ASN A 73 -7.13 8.17 -6.51
N VAL A 74 -7.26 7.31 -5.51
CA VAL A 74 -6.12 6.57 -4.99
C VAL A 74 -5.61 5.65 -6.09
N TYR A 75 -4.35 5.82 -6.50
CA TYR A 75 -3.70 4.95 -7.47
C TYR A 75 -3.41 3.59 -6.84
N HIS A 76 -2.76 3.58 -5.67
CA HIS A 76 -2.70 2.39 -4.82
C HIS A 76 -2.51 2.74 -3.33
N ILE A 77 -2.93 1.81 -2.49
CA ILE A 77 -2.64 1.76 -1.07
C ILE A 77 -1.56 0.71 -0.85
N ALA A 78 -0.48 1.09 -0.17
CA ALA A 78 0.66 0.22 0.04
C ALA A 78 0.71 -0.34 1.48
N TYR A 79 0.64 -1.66 1.55
CA TYR A 79 0.69 -2.44 2.80
C TYR A 79 2.13 -2.89 3.03
N LEU A 80 2.78 -2.30 4.02
CA LEU A 80 4.16 -2.62 4.40
C LEU A 80 4.18 -3.81 5.34
N LEU A 81 4.78 -4.90 4.88
CA LEU A 81 5.10 -6.07 5.69
C LEU A 81 6.40 -5.84 6.47
N PRO A 82 6.55 -6.45 7.67
CA PRO A 82 7.70 -6.20 8.52
C PRO A 82 9.04 -6.62 7.94
N GLU A 83 9.08 -7.78 7.26
CA GLU A 83 10.31 -8.40 6.76
C GLU A 83 10.15 -8.90 5.32
N ARG A 84 11.26 -9.05 4.61
CA ARG A 84 11.28 -9.57 3.24
C ARG A 84 10.75 -11.00 3.14
N GLU A 85 11.01 -11.81 4.17
CA GLU A 85 10.48 -13.17 4.29
C GLU A 85 8.94 -13.19 4.36
N ASP A 86 8.33 -12.19 5.01
CA ASP A 86 6.88 -12.04 5.04
C ASP A 86 6.31 -11.78 3.64
N LEU A 87 7.03 -10.98 2.81
CA LEU A 87 6.65 -10.74 1.42
C LEU A 87 6.74 -12.02 0.59
N GLY A 88 7.79 -12.81 0.77
CA GLY A 88 7.93 -14.13 0.14
C GLY A 88 6.79 -15.07 0.54
N ASN A 89 6.43 -15.10 1.81
CA ASN A 89 5.33 -15.90 2.33
C ASN A 89 3.97 -15.41 1.80
N PHE A 90 3.78 -14.09 1.69
CA PHE A 90 2.61 -13.52 1.03
C PHE A 90 2.51 -13.94 -0.44
N LEU A 91 3.61 -13.91 -1.19
CA LEU A 91 3.64 -14.38 -2.58
C LEU A 91 3.23 -15.84 -2.68
N ARG A 92 3.73 -16.69 -1.77
CA ARG A 92 3.34 -18.10 -1.67
C ARG A 92 1.84 -18.26 -1.40
N ASN A 93 1.27 -17.44 -0.52
CA ASN A 93 -0.17 -17.40 -0.28
C ASN A 93 -0.95 -17.02 -1.54
N CYS A 94 -0.48 -16.04 -2.30
CA CYS A 94 -1.12 -15.65 -3.56
C CYS A 94 -1.15 -16.81 -4.56
N VAL A 95 -0.06 -17.54 -4.70
CA VAL A 95 0.01 -18.74 -5.55
C VAL A 95 -0.97 -19.82 -5.07
N LYS A 96 -0.97 -20.13 -3.78
CA LYS A 96 -1.85 -21.14 -3.17
C LYS A 96 -3.33 -20.81 -3.35
N GLU A 97 -3.70 -19.55 -3.11
CA GLU A 97 -5.08 -19.06 -3.18
C GLU A 97 -5.52 -18.68 -4.60
N GLN A 98 -4.61 -18.85 -5.59
CA GLN A 98 -4.83 -18.47 -6.99
C GLN A 98 -5.27 -17.00 -7.13
N ILE A 99 -4.61 -16.10 -6.39
CA ILE A 99 -4.86 -14.66 -6.46
C ILE A 99 -4.13 -14.12 -7.68
N LYS A 100 -4.85 -13.38 -8.53
CA LYS A 100 -4.26 -12.74 -9.70
C LYS A 100 -3.36 -11.59 -9.24
N LEU A 101 -2.11 -11.59 -9.70
CA LEU A 101 -1.17 -10.48 -9.54
C LEU A 101 -1.19 -9.61 -10.80
N ASP A 102 -1.03 -8.29 -10.63
CA ASP A 102 -0.89 -7.35 -11.74
C ASP A 102 0.59 -7.16 -12.11
N GLY A 103 1.49 -7.34 -11.14
CA GLY A 103 2.93 -7.27 -11.36
C GLY A 103 3.73 -7.45 -10.09
N VAL A 104 5.05 -7.42 -10.24
CA VAL A 104 6.05 -7.37 -9.18
C VAL A 104 7.11 -6.35 -9.56
N GLY A 105 7.71 -5.67 -8.59
CA GLY A 105 8.73 -4.65 -8.84
C GLY A 105 9.77 -4.59 -7.73
N ASP A 106 11.02 -4.46 -8.12
CA ASP A 106 12.13 -4.11 -7.26
C ASP A 106 12.43 -2.62 -7.45
N HIS A 107 12.31 -1.86 -6.37
CA HIS A 107 12.47 -0.40 -6.38
C HIS A 107 13.77 0.09 -5.77
N ASP A 108 14.79 -0.76 -5.64
CA ASP A 108 16.06 -0.50 -4.94
C ASP A 108 15.89 -0.33 -3.42
N VAL A 109 14.86 0.36 -2.98
CA VAL A 109 14.55 0.60 -1.57
C VAL A 109 13.59 -0.42 -0.98
N SER A 110 12.84 -1.12 -1.82
CA SER A 110 11.81 -2.10 -1.45
C SER A 110 11.56 -3.09 -2.56
N GLU A 111 10.92 -4.22 -2.24
CA GLU A 111 10.34 -5.15 -3.22
C GLU A 111 8.83 -5.17 -3.03
N ALA A 112 8.08 -5.20 -4.12
CA ALA A 112 6.63 -5.00 -4.12
C ALA A 112 5.89 -6.00 -5.00
N ILE A 113 4.66 -6.32 -4.60
CA ILE A 113 3.68 -7.11 -5.35
C ILE A 113 2.44 -6.26 -5.54
N TYR A 114 2.00 -6.13 -6.79
CA TYR A 114 0.88 -5.28 -7.19
C TYR A 114 -0.36 -6.09 -7.52
N LEU A 115 -1.50 -5.60 -7.06
CA LEU A 115 -2.81 -6.21 -7.26
C LEU A 115 -3.88 -5.11 -7.39
N THR A 116 -5.08 -5.54 -7.76
CA THR A 116 -6.27 -4.67 -7.81
C THR A 116 -7.40 -5.33 -7.03
N ASP A 117 -8.07 -4.56 -6.18
CA ASP A 117 -9.22 -5.04 -5.44
C ASP A 117 -10.48 -5.15 -6.31
N PRO A 118 -11.57 -5.77 -5.83
CA PRO A 118 -12.78 -5.96 -6.63
C PRO A 118 -13.52 -4.68 -7.06
N GLU A 119 -13.17 -3.53 -6.51
CA GLU A 119 -13.74 -2.22 -6.87
C GLU A 119 -12.75 -1.32 -7.63
N GLY A 120 -11.60 -1.90 -8.04
CA GLY A 120 -10.63 -1.24 -8.92
C GLY A 120 -9.57 -0.41 -8.19
N ASN A 121 -9.49 -0.47 -6.86
CA ASN A 121 -8.42 0.21 -6.14
C ASN A 121 -7.11 -0.57 -6.27
N GLY A 122 -6.02 0.11 -6.59
CA GLY A 122 -4.69 -0.48 -6.62
C GLY A 122 -4.21 -0.86 -5.21
N ILE A 123 -3.52 -1.97 -5.13
CA ILE A 123 -2.89 -2.50 -3.92
C ILE A 123 -1.43 -2.75 -4.22
N GLU A 124 -0.58 -2.29 -3.33
CA GLU A 124 0.82 -2.69 -3.25
C GLU A 124 1.04 -3.42 -1.92
N VAL A 125 1.60 -4.61 -1.96
CA VAL A 125 2.10 -5.31 -0.77
C VAL A 125 3.61 -5.39 -0.90
N TYR A 126 4.33 -4.82 0.07
CA TYR A 126 5.77 -4.64 -0.08
C TYR A 126 6.52 -4.83 1.23
N ALA A 127 7.83 -5.00 1.11
CA ALA A 127 8.77 -4.99 2.21
C ALA A 127 9.94 -4.07 1.90
N ASP A 128 10.33 -3.26 2.88
CA ASP A 128 11.48 -2.38 2.78
C ASP A 128 12.79 -3.18 2.80
N ARG A 129 13.76 -2.74 2.01
CA ARG A 129 15.16 -3.08 2.25
C ARG A 129 15.70 -2.28 3.42
N ASP A 130 16.80 -2.77 4.02
CA ASP A 130 17.48 -2.03 5.09
C ASP A 130 17.82 -0.62 4.60
N TYR A 131 17.33 0.40 5.32
CA TYR A 131 17.49 1.81 4.97
C TYR A 131 18.97 2.24 4.88
N HIS A 132 19.89 1.53 5.50
CA HIS A 132 21.34 1.78 5.37
C HIS A 132 21.85 1.47 3.96
N ASN A 133 21.13 0.68 3.19
CA ASN A 133 21.46 0.33 1.81
C ASN A 133 20.81 1.29 0.79
N TRP A 134 19.92 2.17 1.23
CA TRP A 134 19.30 3.13 0.33
C TRP A 134 20.32 4.15 -0.15
N LYS A 135 20.34 4.40 -1.43
CA LYS A 135 21.22 5.39 -2.04
C LYS A 135 20.51 6.72 -2.14
N TRP A 136 21.22 7.80 -1.78
CA TRP A 136 20.70 9.15 -1.83
C TRP A 136 21.63 10.00 -2.68
N GLU A 137 21.06 10.79 -3.60
CA GLU A 137 21.77 11.72 -4.47
C GLU A 137 21.02 13.06 -4.43
N ASN A 138 21.70 14.15 -4.02
CA ASN A 138 21.14 15.48 -3.92
C ASN A 138 19.80 15.54 -3.13
N ASP A 139 19.76 14.90 -1.97
CA ASP A 139 18.56 14.76 -1.10
C ASP A 139 17.40 13.94 -1.70
N CYS A 140 17.58 13.37 -2.87
CA CYS A 140 16.65 12.43 -3.49
C CYS A 140 17.10 10.98 -3.28
N VAL A 141 16.15 10.12 -2.96
CA VAL A 141 16.41 8.68 -2.90
C VAL A 141 16.42 8.09 -4.31
N VAL A 142 17.42 7.27 -4.59
CA VAL A 142 17.50 6.54 -5.86
C VAL A 142 16.51 5.39 -5.81
N MET A 143 15.49 5.46 -6.66
CA MET A 143 14.47 4.43 -6.83
C MET A 143 14.37 4.08 -8.30
N GLY A 144 14.39 2.78 -8.59
CA GLY A 144 14.20 2.22 -9.92
C GLY A 144 12.96 1.34 -10.02
N THR A 145 12.84 0.63 -11.12
CA THR A 145 11.90 -0.47 -11.29
C THR A 145 12.60 -1.56 -12.07
N GLU A 146 13.08 -2.54 -11.32
CA GLU A 146 13.76 -3.72 -11.84
C GLU A 146 12.89 -4.95 -11.64
N GLN A 147 13.31 -6.08 -12.20
CA GLN A 147 12.63 -7.34 -11.95
C GLN A 147 12.97 -7.87 -10.56
N VAL A 148 11.94 -8.29 -9.83
CA VAL A 148 12.12 -9.02 -8.58
C VAL A 148 12.65 -10.42 -8.87
N ASP A 149 13.63 -10.87 -8.09
CA ASP A 149 14.03 -12.27 -8.06
C ASP A 149 12.97 -13.09 -7.31
N VAL A 150 11.96 -13.50 -8.07
CA VAL A 150 10.80 -14.26 -7.56
C VAL A 150 11.22 -15.60 -6.96
N GLU A 151 12.23 -16.26 -7.54
CA GLU A 151 12.72 -17.56 -7.05
C GLU A 151 13.38 -17.39 -5.69
N ASP A 152 14.22 -16.37 -5.52
CA ASP A 152 14.84 -16.05 -4.25
C ASP A 152 13.79 -15.64 -3.20
N LEU A 153 12.82 -14.80 -3.59
CA LEU A 153 11.75 -14.36 -2.69
C LEU A 153 10.91 -15.55 -2.17
N LEU A 154 10.60 -16.52 -3.03
CA LEU A 154 9.93 -17.75 -2.60
C LEU A 154 10.83 -18.61 -1.72
N ARG A 155 12.11 -18.76 -2.07
CA ARG A 155 13.07 -19.59 -1.35
C ARG A 155 13.29 -19.14 0.08
N ILE A 156 13.40 -17.85 0.36
CA ILE A 156 13.61 -17.33 1.72
C ILE A 156 12.41 -17.59 2.64
N SER A 157 11.23 -17.85 2.09
CA SER A 157 10.01 -18.18 2.82
C SER A 157 9.70 -19.67 2.94
N ASP A 158 10.57 -20.58 2.43
CA ASP A 158 10.31 -22.01 2.35
C ASP A 158 9.96 -22.68 3.68
N ASN A 159 10.56 -22.21 4.77
CA ASN A 159 10.35 -22.77 6.10
C ASN A 159 9.39 -21.95 6.97
N MET A 160 8.72 -20.97 6.39
CA MET A 160 7.72 -20.19 7.12
C MET A 160 6.42 -20.98 7.29
N PRO A 161 5.67 -20.71 8.39
CA PRO A 161 4.32 -21.27 8.55
C PRO A 161 3.39 -20.75 7.45
N GLU A 162 2.18 -21.32 7.39
CA GLU A 162 1.13 -20.78 6.51
C GLU A 162 0.95 -19.27 6.75
N PHE A 163 0.80 -18.52 5.64
CA PHE A 163 0.71 -17.08 5.72
C PHE A 163 -0.47 -16.63 6.59
N SER A 164 -0.17 -15.77 7.52
CA SER A 164 -1.11 -14.93 8.25
C SER A 164 -0.55 -13.52 8.28
N ILE A 165 -1.42 -12.50 8.34
CA ILE A 165 -0.96 -11.13 8.38
C ILE A 165 -0.02 -10.90 9.57
N PRO A 166 1.24 -10.45 9.37
CA PRO A 166 2.17 -10.21 10.47
C PRO A 166 1.72 -9.02 11.35
N GLU A 167 1.93 -9.11 12.67
CA GLU A 167 1.57 -8.05 13.62
C GLU A 167 2.25 -6.69 13.36
N GLY A 168 3.39 -6.67 12.73
CA GLY A 168 4.07 -5.44 12.34
C GLY A 168 3.55 -4.77 11.07
N THR A 169 2.56 -5.35 10.40
CA THR A 169 2.00 -4.81 9.15
C THR A 169 1.33 -3.46 9.37
N LYS A 170 1.54 -2.54 8.43
CA LYS A 170 0.95 -1.20 8.46
C LYS A 170 0.76 -0.64 7.04
N ILE A 171 0.02 0.45 6.93
CA ILE A 171 0.08 1.27 5.71
C ILE A 171 1.44 1.97 5.68
N GLY A 172 2.20 1.76 4.63
CA GLY A 172 3.53 2.36 4.47
C GLY A 172 3.49 3.64 3.67
N HIS A 173 2.74 3.66 2.57
CA HIS A 173 2.52 4.84 1.75
C HIS A 173 1.19 4.79 1.00
N ILE A 174 0.80 5.93 0.44
CA ILE A 174 -0.36 6.07 -0.44
C ILE A 174 0.10 6.73 -1.72
N HIS A 175 -0.25 6.17 -2.86
CA HIS A 175 -0.03 6.76 -4.17
C HIS A 175 -1.37 7.27 -4.71
N MET A 176 -1.41 8.55 -5.07
CA MET A 176 -2.63 9.23 -5.51
C MET A 176 -2.49 9.72 -6.95
N GLU A 177 -3.60 9.74 -7.66
CA GLU A 177 -3.71 10.43 -8.94
C GLU A 177 -4.01 11.90 -8.71
N SER A 178 -3.38 12.75 -9.47
CA SER A 178 -3.53 14.21 -9.42
C SER A 178 -4.15 14.73 -10.72
N SER A 179 -5.08 15.66 -10.60
CA SER A 179 -5.57 16.44 -11.74
C SER A 179 -4.73 17.71 -12.00
N ASP A 180 -4.02 18.19 -10.98
CA ASP A 180 -3.15 19.36 -11.03
C ASP A 180 -1.93 19.14 -10.12
N ILE A 181 -0.93 18.49 -10.69
CA ILE A 181 0.26 18.03 -9.95
C ILE A 181 1.07 19.19 -9.34
N GLU A 182 1.08 20.35 -9.98
CA GLU A 182 1.81 21.52 -9.47
C GLU A 182 1.09 22.15 -8.26
N ASN A 183 -0.23 22.20 -8.30
CA ASN A 183 -1.02 22.68 -7.17
C ASN A 183 -0.91 21.73 -5.97
N ASP A 184 -0.95 20.43 -6.21
CA ASP A 184 -0.76 19.42 -5.16
C ASP A 184 0.64 19.50 -4.57
N LYS A 185 1.67 19.63 -5.41
CA LYS A 185 3.06 19.83 -4.97
C LYS A 185 3.17 21.04 -4.04
N ASN A 186 2.59 22.18 -4.42
CA ASN A 186 2.57 23.37 -3.59
C ASN A 186 1.87 23.11 -2.23
N PHE A 187 0.76 22.39 -2.22
CA PHE A 187 0.06 22.07 -0.97
C PHE A 187 0.90 21.17 -0.06
N TYR A 188 1.38 20.05 -0.56
CA TYR A 188 2.10 19.08 0.26
C TYR A 188 3.49 19.58 0.70
N VAL A 189 4.20 20.32 -0.15
CA VAL A 189 5.53 20.84 0.17
C VAL A 189 5.43 22.14 0.97
N GLU A 190 4.75 23.16 0.42
CA GLU A 190 4.77 24.51 1.00
C GLU A 190 3.84 24.65 2.21
N LYS A 191 2.72 23.92 2.25
CA LYS A 191 1.75 24.04 3.34
C LYS A 191 1.92 22.96 4.40
N LEU A 192 2.20 21.73 4.02
CA LEU A 192 2.37 20.62 4.95
C LEU A 192 3.84 20.35 5.33
N GLY A 193 4.80 20.89 4.56
CA GLY A 193 6.22 20.78 4.88
C GLY A 193 6.84 19.41 4.57
N LEU A 194 6.28 18.67 3.62
CA LEU A 194 6.90 17.43 3.15
C LEU A 194 8.06 17.73 2.19
N ASN A 195 9.04 16.85 2.15
CA ASN A 195 10.16 16.95 1.22
C ASN A 195 9.89 16.11 -0.03
N ILE A 196 10.25 16.64 -1.20
CA ILE A 196 10.33 15.84 -2.41
C ILE A 196 11.59 14.99 -2.30
N VAL A 197 11.41 13.66 -2.39
CA VAL A 197 12.50 12.69 -2.25
C VAL A 197 12.78 11.92 -3.54
N SER A 198 11.91 12.03 -4.53
CA SER A 198 12.12 11.55 -5.89
C SER A 198 11.16 12.24 -6.86
N GLU A 199 11.61 12.47 -8.08
CA GLU A 199 10.80 13.00 -9.18
C GLU A 199 11.02 12.18 -10.44
N MET A 200 9.95 12.00 -11.22
CA MET A 200 9.98 11.42 -12.54
C MET A 200 8.92 12.11 -13.44
N PRO A 201 8.93 11.91 -14.75
CA PRO A 201 7.92 12.54 -15.61
C PRO A 201 6.50 12.32 -15.14
N LYS A 202 5.78 13.42 -14.87
CA LYS A 202 4.40 13.45 -14.38
C LYS A 202 4.20 12.75 -13.01
N ALA A 203 5.23 12.60 -12.19
CA ALA A 203 5.10 12.05 -10.85
C ALA A 203 6.17 12.58 -9.91
N TYR A 204 5.84 12.67 -8.62
CA TYR A 204 6.79 12.96 -7.56
C TYR A 204 6.43 12.20 -6.28
N PHE A 205 7.44 12.03 -5.44
CA PHE A 205 7.32 11.28 -4.19
C PHE A 205 7.74 12.16 -3.03
N LEU A 206 6.94 12.09 -1.97
CA LEU A 206 7.05 12.98 -0.82
C LEU A 206 7.29 12.19 0.46
N SER A 207 8.14 12.75 1.32
CA SER A 207 8.45 12.13 2.59
C SER A 207 8.76 13.13 3.69
N VAL A 208 8.86 12.62 4.91
CA VAL A 208 9.48 13.26 6.07
C VAL A 208 10.48 12.29 6.70
N ASP A 209 11.48 12.83 7.40
CA ASP A 209 12.46 12.07 8.19
C ASP A 209 13.29 11.02 7.39
N GLY A 210 13.39 11.20 6.07
CA GLY A 210 14.22 10.35 5.21
C GLY A 210 13.67 8.94 4.99
N TYR A 211 12.37 8.75 5.04
CA TYR A 211 11.73 7.56 4.47
C TYR A 211 11.71 7.68 2.94
N HIS A 212 11.70 6.56 2.20
CA HIS A 212 11.77 6.62 0.73
C HIS A 212 10.55 7.31 0.11
N HIS A 213 9.35 7.16 0.65
CA HIS A 213 8.20 8.04 0.43
C HIS A 213 7.00 7.64 1.30
N HIS A 214 6.22 8.63 1.72
CA HIS A 214 4.92 8.45 2.38
C HIS A 214 3.77 8.70 1.42
N PHE A 215 3.96 9.59 0.43
CA PHE A 215 3.00 9.88 -0.61
C PHE A 215 3.68 9.83 -1.98
N GLY A 216 3.02 9.17 -2.93
CA GLY A 216 3.28 9.31 -4.34
C GLY A 216 2.15 10.10 -4.99
N MET A 217 2.48 10.94 -5.95
CA MET A 217 1.53 11.70 -6.77
C MET A 217 1.86 11.48 -8.23
N ASN A 218 0.87 11.16 -9.04
CA ASN A 218 1.06 11.04 -10.48
C ASN A 218 -0.08 11.68 -11.28
N GLN A 219 0.22 11.97 -12.54
CA GLN A 219 -0.71 12.45 -13.54
C GLN A 219 -0.59 11.60 -14.82
N TRP A 220 -0.46 10.26 -14.64
CA TRP A 220 -0.21 9.35 -15.76
C TRP A 220 -1.47 9.09 -16.60
N ASN A 221 -2.65 9.19 -16.01
CA ASN A 221 -3.96 8.98 -16.64
C ASN A 221 -4.65 10.27 -17.05
N GLY A 222 -3.98 11.44 -16.90
CA GLY A 222 -4.53 12.76 -17.21
C GLY A 222 -3.76 13.54 -18.28
#